data_f81e162c95367c3e907eb13fecb9f57e
#
_entry.id   f81e162c95367c3e907eb13fecb9f57e
#
_cell.length_a   1.000
_cell.length_b   1.000
_cell.length_c   1.000
_cell.angle_alpha   90.00
_cell.angle_beta   90.00
_cell.angle_gamma   90.00
#
_symmetry.space_group_name_H-M   'P 1'
#
loop_
_entity.id
_entity.type
_entity.pdbx_description
1 polymer ?
#
loop_
_entity_poly.entity_id
_entity_poly.type
_entity_poly.pdbx_seq_one_letter_code
_entity_poly.pdbx_strand_id
1 'polypeptide(L)'
;ESVHVFGTTVRGWDALKGVIWRYSNDGLTPLSKEYGANSYCSHLADSISDTTDNENQTAISAYDPYFDEYLVCIRDSTKDQNPTIAFNETKNGFSTFYDFDPDCMVTLNRSVVSWKNGVTYIHRESDTYNHLQGQNVKSSVTCVVKASAFDTLNGTSLWAYAQDKWELEAKGIERTGTKKQQKSETIGTSIEQVEDVWRMPIKPDSISKQPMKSRYLLAKLTLDGNVDYMSVLYGIAVTVSDSPQNPTK
;
A
#
# COMPACT_ATOMS: atom_id res chain seq x y z
N GLU A 1 -12.19 8.01 20.09
CA GLU A 1 -10.88 8.28 19.42
C GLU A 1 -10.91 7.89 17.94
N SER A 2 -11.74 6.90 17.58
CA SER A 2 -11.92 6.50 16.16
C SER A 2 -12.75 7.49 15.34
N VAL A 3 -13.44 8.41 15.96
CA VAL A 3 -14.33 9.35 15.28
C VAL A 3 -13.63 10.69 15.09
N HIS A 4 -13.56 11.13 13.86
CA HIS A 4 -12.99 12.42 13.49
C HIS A 4 -14.00 13.28 12.75
N VAL A 5 -14.08 14.55 13.14
CA VAL A 5 -14.97 15.55 12.53
C VAL A 5 -14.12 16.58 11.82
N PHE A 6 -14.36 16.77 10.53
CA PHE A 6 -13.75 17.86 9.77
C PHE A 6 -14.80 18.47 8.82
N GLY A 7 -15.00 19.77 8.97
CA GLY A 7 -16.09 20.46 8.27
C GLY A 7 -17.46 19.90 8.68
N THR A 8 -18.24 19.51 7.69
CA THR A 8 -19.59 18.92 7.86
C THR A 8 -19.58 17.39 7.82
N THR A 9 -18.41 16.77 7.77
CA THR A 9 -18.25 15.33 7.58
C THR A 9 -17.67 14.67 8.83
N VAL A 10 -18.26 13.56 9.20
CA VAL A 10 -17.82 12.72 10.33
C VAL A 10 -17.32 11.39 9.77
N ARG A 11 -16.19 10.92 10.27
CA ARG A 11 -15.56 9.66 9.85
C ARG A 11 -15.21 8.82 11.07
N GLY A 12 -15.18 7.52 10.91
CA GLY A 12 -14.84 6.64 12.01
C GLY A 12 -14.58 5.20 11.59
N TRP A 13 -14.21 4.43 12.59
CA TRP A 13 -13.99 2.99 12.50
C TRP A 13 -15.03 2.23 13.31
N ASP A 14 -15.67 1.24 12.69
CA ASP A 14 -16.55 0.26 13.34
C ASP A 14 -15.73 -1.04 13.55
N ALA A 15 -15.27 -1.25 14.77
CA ALA A 15 -14.43 -2.38 15.12
C ALA A 15 -15.15 -3.73 14.99
N LEU A 16 -16.46 -3.77 15.27
CA LEU A 16 -17.25 -5.00 15.19
C LEU A 16 -17.47 -5.47 13.75
N LYS A 17 -17.59 -4.54 12.83
CA LYS A 17 -17.84 -4.82 11.42
C LYS A 17 -16.60 -4.75 10.55
N GLY A 18 -15.48 -4.27 11.08
CA GLY A 18 -14.28 -4.03 10.30
C GLY A 18 -14.51 -3.00 9.18
N VAL A 19 -15.16 -1.87 9.50
CA VAL A 19 -15.55 -0.90 8.48
C VAL A 19 -15.09 0.51 8.83
N ILE A 20 -14.37 1.12 7.92
CA ILE A 20 -14.15 2.57 7.92
C ILE A 20 -15.37 3.21 7.24
N TRP A 21 -15.98 4.16 7.91
CA TRP A 21 -17.21 4.80 7.45
C TRP A 21 -17.10 6.33 7.44
N ARG A 22 -17.93 6.95 6.61
CA ARG A 22 -18.12 8.40 6.52
C ARG A 22 -19.60 8.73 6.64
N TYR A 23 -19.92 9.74 7.41
CA TYR A 23 -21.24 10.35 7.46
C TYR A 23 -21.14 11.80 6.94
N SER A 24 -21.94 12.12 5.94
CA SER A 24 -22.03 13.43 5.30
C SER A 24 -23.48 13.79 4.98
N ASN A 25 -23.69 14.87 4.26
CA ASN A 25 -25.05 15.26 3.82
C ASN A 25 -25.73 14.17 2.97
N ASP A 26 -24.94 13.32 2.31
CA ASP A 26 -25.43 12.21 1.48
C ASP A 26 -25.75 10.94 2.31
N GLY A 27 -25.60 11.02 3.64
CA GLY A 27 -25.84 9.91 4.55
C GLY A 27 -24.57 9.15 4.95
N LEU A 28 -24.74 7.90 5.39
CA LEU A 28 -23.68 7.02 5.85
C LEU A 28 -23.11 6.18 4.70
N THR A 29 -21.81 6.35 4.43
CA THR A 29 -21.07 5.62 3.40
C THR A 29 -20.04 4.69 4.04
N PRO A 30 -20.08 3.37 3.81
CA PRO A 30 -19.07 2.42 4.28
C PRO A 30 -17.84 2.43 3.36
N LEU A 31 -16.90 3.36 3.58
CA LEU A 31 -15.76 3.64 2.69
C LEU A 31 -14.94 2.39 2.37
N SER A 32 -14.61 1.56 3.37
CA SER A 32 -13.78 0.37 3.13
C SER A 32 -14.45 -0.66 2.23
N LYS A 33 -15.80 -0.74 2.24
CA LYS A 33 -16.56 -1.66 1.39
C LYS A 33 -16.67 -1.15 -0.05
N GLU A 34 -16.93 0.12 -0.21
CA GLU A 34 -17.17 0.72 -1.52
C GLU A 34 -15.86 0.96 -2.30
N TYR A 35 -14.78 1.26 -1.60
CA TYR A 35 -13.52 1.67 -2.23
C TYR A 35 -12.37 0.67 -2.07
N GLY A 36 -12.68 -0.63 -1.96
CA GLY A 36 -11.71 -1.71 -2.17
C GLY A 36 -10.84 -2.10 -0.97
N ALA A 37 -11.07 -1.56 0.23
CA ALA A 37 -10.33 -1.93 1.44
C ALA A 37 -11.05 -2.95 2.33
N ASN A 38 -12.17 -3.52 1.89
CA ASN A 38 -13.01 -4.38 2.72
C ASN A 38 -12.26 -5.62 3.25
N SER A 39 -11.52 -6.32 2.39
CA SER A 39 -10.78 -7.51 2.83
C SER A 39 -9.73 -7.19 3.88
N TYR A 40 -9.03 -6.07 3.72
CA TYR A 40 -8.02 -5.63 4.68
C TYR A 40 -8.65 -5.27 6.02
N CYS A 41 -9.70 -4.47 6.01
CA CYS A 41 -10.40 -4.02 7.22
C CYS A 41 -11.11 -5.19 7.95
N SER A 42 -11.71 -6.13 7.22
CA SER A 42 -12.30 -7.33 7.82
C SER A 42 -11.23 -8.21 8.49
N HIS A 43 -10.09 -8.41 7.83
CA HIS A 43 -8.97 -9.15 8.44
C HIS A 43 -8.43 -8.49 9.71
N LEU A 44 -8.38 -7.17 9.74
CA LEU A 44 -8.02 -6.45 10.96
C LEU A 44 -9.03 -6.72 12.08
N ALA A 45 -10.32 -6.61 11.80
CA ALA A 45 -11.36 -6.89 12.78
C ALA A 45 -11.33 -8.34 13.28
N ASP A 46 -11.17 -9.32 12.37
CA ASP A 46 -11.07 -10.74 12.71
C ASP A 46 -9.85 -11.04 13.59
N SER A 47 -8.69 -10.48 13.25
CA SER A 47 -7.44 -10.70 14.02
C SER A 47 -7.52 -10.18 15.45
N ILE A 48 -8.43 -9.26 15.70
CA ILE A 48 -8.63 -8.60 16.97
C ILE A 48 -9.76 -9.27 17.77
N SER A 49 -10.78 -9.83 17.10
CA SER A 49 -11.86 -10.56 17.76
C SER A 49 -11.40 -11.88 18.40
N ASP A 50 -10.30 -12.47 17.92
CA ASP A 50 -9.70 -13.68 18.48
C ASP A 50 -8.96 -13.45 19.82
N THR A 51 -8.69 -12.18 20.16
CA THR A 51 -8.16 -11.84 21.47
C THR A 51 -9.31 -11.52 22.43
N THR A 52 -9.38 -12.19 23.56
CA THR A 52 -10.41 -12.03 24.59
C THR A 52 -10.50 -10.63 25.22
N ASP A 53 -9.60 -9.73 24.83
CA ASP A 53 -9.48 -8.38 25.35
C ASP A 53 -9.75 -7.34 24.27
N ASN A 54 -11.04 -7.09 24.00
CA ASN A 54 -11.49 -5.95 23.14
C ASN A 54 -11.04 -4.57 23.66
N GLU A 55 -10.44 -4.50 24.84
CA GLU A 55 -9.94 -3.25 25.44
C GLU A 55 -8.65 -2.73 24.81
N ASN A 56 -7.98 -3.54 24.00
CA ASN A 56 -6.67 -3.22 23.41
C ASN A 56 -6.74 -2.63 22.00
N GLN A 57 -7.94 -2.46 21.44
CA GLN A 57 -8.12 -1.79 20.15
C GLN A 57 -8.35 -0.31 20.31
N THR A 58 -7.40 0.48 19.90
CA THR A 58 -7.61 1.91 19.71
C THR A 58 -7.48 2.24 18.23
N ALA A 59 -8.49 2.90 17.68
CA ALA A 59 -8.36 3.53 16.38
C ALA A 59 -8.12 5.02 16.60
N ILE A 60 -7.03 5.52 16.06
CA ILE A 60 -6.60 6.91 16.16
C ILE A 60 -6.75 7.52 14.78
N SER A 61 -7.38 8.67 14.68
CA SER A 61 -7.65 9.27 13.38
C SER A 61 -7.40 10.78 13.37
N ALA A 62 -7.03 11.30 12.20
CA ALA A 62 -6.94 12.70 11.89
C ALA A 62 -7.31 12.95 10.43
N TYR A 63 -7.52 14.19 10.08
CA TYR A 63 -7.72 14.59 8.69
C TYR A 63 -6.55 15.47 8.25
N ASP A 64 -5.94 15.14 7.11
CA ASP A 64 -4.94 15.98 6.47
C ASP A 64 -5.58 16.88 5.40
N PRO A 65 -5.75 18.18 5.69
CA PRO A 65 -6.41 19.07 4.75
C PRO A 65 -5.56 19.43 3.53
N TYR A 66 -4.28 19.12 3.55
CA TYR A 66 -3.38 19.42 2.42
C TYR A 66 -3.51 18.38 1.31
N PHE A 67 -3.51 17.11 1.69
CA PHE A 67 -3.70 16.01 0.74
C PHE A 67 -5.16 15.61 0.57
N ASP A 68 -6.07 16.22 1.34
CA ASP A 68 -7.49 15.84 1.39
C ASP A 68 -7.66 14.37 1.80
N GLU A 69 -6.96 13.98 2.86
CA GLU A 69 -6.89 12.60 3.32
C GLU A 69 -7.41 12.41 4.74
N TYR A 70 -8.28 11.44 4.91
CA TYR A 70 -8.62 10.90 6.22
C TYR A 70 -7.60 9.82 6.59
N LEU A 71 -6.86 10.07 7.66
CA LEU A 71 -5.85 9.18 8.21
C LEU A 71 -6.45 8.37 9.35
N VAL A 72 -6.27 7.06 9.35
CA VAL A 72 -6.69 6.19 10.45
C VAL A 72 -5.66 5.12 10.72
N CYS A 73 -5.16 5.07 11.95
CA CYS A 73 -4.32 4.01 12.48
C CYS A 73 -5.19 3.13 13.38
N ILE A 74 -5.32 1.85 13.03
CA ILE A 74 -6.04 0.88 13.84
C ILE A 74 -4.97 0.05 14.56
N ARG A 75 -4.80 0.31 15.86
CA ARG A 75 -3.77 -0.29 16.67
C ARG A 75 -4.20 -1.67 17.17
N ASP A 76 -3.36 -2.63 16.88
CA ASP A 76 -3.40 -3.97 17.44
C ASP A 76 -2.20 -4.09 18.39
N SER A 77 -2.46 -4.16 19.68
CA SER A 77 -1.40 -4.18 20.71
C SER A 77 -0.50 -5.42 20.65
N THR A 78 -0.88 -6.41 19.86
CA THR A 78 -0.08 -7.63 19.64
C THR A 78 0.97 -7.46 18.55
N LYS A 79 0.92 -6.35 17.81
CA LYS A 79 1.86 -6.04 16.73
C LYS A 79 2.84 -4.94 17.13
N ASP A 80 4.07 -5.10 16.70
CA ASP A 80 5.13 -4.12 16.95
C ASP A 80 4.89 -2.80 16.21
N GLN A 81 4.20 -2.84 15.08
CA GLN A 81 3.91 -1.68 14.25
C GLN A 81 2.55 -1.84 13.54
N ASN A 82 1.77 -0.77 13.54
CA ASN A 82 0.49 -0.69 12.87
C ASN A 82 0.54 0.41 11.81
N PRO A 83 0.20 0.12 10.54
CA PRO A 83 0.20 1.15 9.50
C PRO A 83 -0.95 2.13 9.69
N THR A 84 -0.72 3.38 9.32
CA THR A 84 -1.76 4.40 9.18
C THR A 84 -2.29 4.38 7.75
N ILE A 85 -3.58 4.13 7.61
CA ILE A 85 -4.26 4.05 6.31
C ILE A 85 -4.78 5.44 5.94
N ALA A 86 -4.60 5.84 4.70
CA ALA A 86 -5.11 7.10 4.17
C ALA A 86 -6.24 6.85 3.16
N PHE A 87 -7.37 7.50 3.36
CA PHE A 87 -8.45 7.61 2.38
C PHE A 87 -8.47 9.02 1.80
N ASN A 88 -8.26 9.15 0.51
CA ASN A 88 -8.27 10.43 -0.18
C ASN A 88 -9.67 10.75 -0.68
N GLU A 89 -10.23 11.87 -0.21
CA GLU A 89 -11.60 12.29 -0.52
C GLU A 89 -11.76 12.75 -1.98
N THR A 90 -10.79 13.48 -2.51
CA THR A 90 -10.83 13.95 -3.90
C THR A 90 -10.75 12.78 -4.89
N LYS A 91 -9.93 11.77 -4.61
CA LYS A 91 -9.77 10.58 -5.47
C LYS A 91 -10.80 9.50 -5.20
N ASN A 92 -11.59 9.63 -4.12
CA ASN A 92 -12.54 8.62 -3.65
C ASN A 92 -11.90 7.24 -3.54
N GLY A 93 -10.80 7.13 -2.79
CA GLY A 93 -10.09 5.86 -2.66
C GLY A 93 -9.03 5.85 -1.58
N PHE A 94 -8.66 4.64 -1.16
CA PHE A 94 -7.52 4.44 -0.27
C PHE A 94 -6.23 4.65 -1.05
N SER A 95 -5.49 5.71 -0.69
CA SER A 95 -4.33 6.18 -1.44
C SER A 95 -3.03 5.56 -0.95
N THR A 96 -2.87 5.42 0.35
CA THR A 96 -1.58 5.10 0.96
C THR A 96 -1.74 4.34 2.26
N PHE A 97 -0.73 3.52 2.55
CA PHE A 97 -0.43 2.97 3.86
C PHE A 97 0.87 3.62 4.32
N TYR A 98 0.77 4.47 5.34
CA TYR A 98 1.95 5.10 5.93
C TYR A 98 2.53 4.23 7.04
N ASP A 99 3.86 4.14 7.09
CA ASP A 99 4.59 3.34 8.08
C ASP A 99 4.79 4.08 9.41
N PHE A 100 3.84 4.91 9.83
CA PHE A 100 3.86 5.51 11.13
C PHE A 100 2.70 5.01 12.00
N ASP A 101 2.99 4.82 13.29
CA ASP A 101 2.07 4.28 14.30
C ASP A 101 1.97 5.28 15.47
N PRO A 102 1.06 6.26 15.42
CA PRO A 102 0.97 7.30 16.42
C PRO A 102 0.30 6.80 17.70
N ASP A 103 0.69 7.35 18.86
CA ASP A 103 -0.04 7.19 20.11
C ASP A 103 -1.30 8.07 20.14
N CYS A 104 -1.23 9.21 19.47
CA CYS A 104 -2.32 10.14 19.25
C CYS A 104 -2.04 10.97 17.99
N MET A 105 -3.07 11.42 17.29
CA MET A 105 -2.93 12.39 16.21
C MET A 105 -4.13 13.33 16.14
N VAL A 106 -3.89 14.54 15.67
CA VAL A 106 -4.91 15.59 15.56
C VAL A 106 -4.60 16.50 14.38
N THR A 107 -5.64 17.07 13.81
CA THR A 107 -5.50 18.16 12.83
C THR A 107 -5.43 19.48 13.55
N LEU A 108 -4.32 20.19 13.42
CA LEU A 108 -4.12 21.54 13.95
C LEU A 108 -3.70 22.50 12.85
N ASN A 109 -4.44 23.56 12.65
CA ASN A 109 -4.11 24.65 11.74
C ASN A 109 -3.59 24.20 10.36
N ARG A 110 -4.30 23.29 9.69
CA ARG A 110 -3.99 22.69 8.37
C ARG A 110 -2.81 21.71 8.35
N SER A 111 -2.25 21.33 9.48
CA SER A 111 -1.23 20.31 9.60
C SER A 111 -1.71 19.17 10.48
N VAL A 112 -1.26 17.97 10.19
CA VAL A 112 -1.44 16.82 11.08
C VAL A 112 -0.30 16.84 12.09
N VAL A 113 -0.65 16.76 13.35
CA VAL A 113 0.30 16.61 14.46
C VAL A 113 0.08 15.24 15.08
N SER A 114 1.15 14.48 15.23
CA SER A 114 1.10 13.17 15.89
C SER A 114 2.09 13.11 17.05
N TRP A 115 1.82 12.22 17.98
CA TRP A 115 2.69 11.91 19.11
C TRP A 115 3.06 10.43 19.06
N LYS A 116 4.33 10.16 19.37
CA LYS A 116 4.83 8.81 19.53
C LYS A 116 5.88 8.77 20.64
N ASN A 117 5.66 7.93 21.65
CA ASN A 117 6.59 7.78 22.78
C ASN A 117 6.95 9.11 23.47
N GLY A 118 5.98 10.02 23.62
CA GLY A 118 6.18 11.34 24.23
C GLY A 118 6.83 12.40 23.33
N VAL A 119 7.14 12.06 22.08
CA VAL A 119 7.69 13.01 21.09
C VAL A 119 6.57 13.49 20.17
N THR A 120 6.57 14.81 19.90
CA THR A 120 5.62 15.45 18.99
C THR A 120 6.22 15.58 17.59
N TYR A 121 5.45 15.20 16.58
CA TYR A 121 5.81 15.30 15.17
C TYR A 121 4.77 16.12 14.42
N ILE A 122 5.22 17.14 13.72
CA ILE A 122 4.40 17.93 12.80
C ILE A 122 4.65 17.37 11.40
N HIS A 123 3.60 16.84 10.79
CA HIS A 123 3.74 16.22 9.47
C HIS A 123 3.97 17.30 8.41
N ARG A 124 4.87 17.02 7.45
CA ARG A 124 5.20 17.87 6.31
C ARG A 124 6.03 19.13 6.58
N GLU A 125 6.54 19.31 7.77
CA GLU A 125 7.46 20.42 8.09
C GLU A 125 8.94 20.05 7.97
N SER A 126 9.24 18.80 7.60
CA SER A 126 10.62 18.36 7.39
C SER A 126 11.06 18.61 5.95
N ASP A 127 12.28 19.07 5.76
CA ASP A 127 12.94 19.13 4.44
C ASP A 127 13.41 17.76 3.94
N THR A 128 13.22 16.71 4.73
CA THR A 128 13.64 15.34 4.42
C THR A 128 12.43 14.50 3.99
N TYR A 129 12.49 13.93 2.81
CA TYR A 129 11.47 13.04 2.27
C TYR A 129 11.66 11.61 2.77
N ASN A 130 10.57 10.81 2.78
CA ASN A 130 10.54 9.45 3.29
C ASN A 130 11.02 9.34 4.76
N HIS A 131 10.75 10.38 5.54
CA HIS A 131 11.09 10.44 6.95
C HIS A 131 9.82 10.64 7.76
N LEU A 132 9.37 9.60 8.44
CA LEU A 132 8.14 9.61 9.23
C LEU A 132 8.47 9.34 10.70
N GLN A 133 7.99 10.21 11.59
CA GLN A 133 8.20 10.11 13.05
C GLN A 133 9.66 9.82 13.45
N GLY A 134 10.61 10.54 12.83
CA GLY A 134 12.03 10.39 13.14
C GLY A 134 12.70 9.16 12.52
N GLN A 135 12.01 8.40 11.68
CA GLN A 135 12.54 7.19 11.04
C GLN A 135 12.54 7.32 9.51
N ASN A 136 13.59 6.83 8.89
CA ASN A 136 13.62 6.68 7.44
C ASN A 136 12.73 5.51 7.04
N VAL A 137 11.80 5.77 6.13
CA VAL A 137 10.89 4.76 5.59
C VAL A 137 11.12 4.57 4.10
N LYS A 138 10.80 3.37 3.60
CA LYS A 138 10.89 3.07 2.17
C LYS A 138 9.55 3.31 1.51
N SER A 139 9.56 4.07 0.41
CA SER A 139 8.36 4.17 -0.43
C SER A 139 8.24 2.95 -1.33
N SER A 140 7.07 2.34 -1.37
CA SER A 140 6.85 1.21 -2.28
C SER A 140 5.48 1.25 -2.94
N VAL A 141 5.42 0.76 -4.17
CA VAL A 141 4.18 0.55 -4.90
C VAL A 141 4.13 -0.88 -5.44
N THR A 142 3.00 -1.54 -5.26
CA THR A 142 2.78 -2.90 -5.79
C THR A 142 1.69 -2.87 -6.84
N CYS A 143 2.02 -3.28 -8.05
CA CYS A 143 1.09 -3.36 -9.16
C CYS A 143 0.76 -4.83 -9.45
N VAL A 144 -0.51 -5.09 -9.74
CA VAL A 144 -0.98 -6.40 -10.20
C VAL A 144 -1.13 -6.34 -11.71
N VAL A 145 -0.35 -7.16 -12.41
CA VAL A 145 -0.47 -7.33 -13.86
C VAL A 145 -1.20 -8.63 -14.13
N LYS A 146 -2.28 -8.54 -14.89
CA LYS A 146 -3.11 -9.68 -15.27
C LYS A 146 -3.18 -9.76 -16.80
N ALA A 147 -2.96 -10.95 -17.37
CA ALA A 147 -3.36 -11.22 -18.74
C ALA A 147 -4.88 -11.27 -18.87
N SER A 148 -5.36 -11.51 -20.07
CA SER A 148 -6.76 -11.88 -20.28
C SER A 148 -7.19 -13.04 -19.37
N ALA A 149 -8.48 -13.27 -19.20
CA ALA A 149 -9.02 -14.15 -18.14
C ALA A 149 -8.48 -15.61 -18.17
N PHE A 150 -7.89 -16.05 -19.27
CA PHE A 150 -7.50 -17.45 -19.51
C PHE A 150 -6.02 -17.67 -19.83
N ASP A 151 -5.24 -16.60 -19.98
CA ASP A 151 -3.87 -16.70 -20.46
C ASP A 151 -2.85 -16.71 -19.34
N THR A 152 -1.73 -17.34 -19.59
CA THR A 152 -0.56 -17.31 -18.73
C THR A 152 0.40 -16.24 -19.25
N LEU A 153 0.83 -15.36 -18.36
CA LEU A 153 1.81 -14.32 -18.67
C LEU A 153 3.24 -14.83 -18.53
N ASN A 154 4.08 -14.47 -19.47
CA ASN A 154 5.52 -14.44 -19.29
C ASN A 154 5.93 -12.98 -19.05
N GLY A 155 6.34 -12.62 -17.84
CA GLY A 155 6.92 -11.33 -17.56
C GLY A 155 8.31 -11.23 -18.18
N THR A 156 8.57 -10.20 -18.99
CA THR A 156 9.87 -10.00 -19.66
C THR A 156 10.63 -8.80 -19.12
N SER A 157 9.96 -7.69 -18.92
CA SER A 157 10.59 -6.49 -18.34
C SER A 157 9.57 -5.57 -17.71
N LEU A 158 10.03 -4.82 -16.70
CA LEU A 158 9.33 -3.69 -16.11
C LEU A 158 10.04 -2.41 -16.54
N TRP A 159 9.25 -1.39 -16.82
CA TRP A 159 9.71 -0.05 -17.13
C TRP A 159 9.15 0.91 -16.09
N ALA A 160 10.02 1.70 -15.47
CA ALA A 160 9.62 2.73 -14.53
C ALA A 160 10.01 4.10 -15.09
N TYR A 161 9.02 4.96 -15.25
CA TYR A 161 9.21 6.37 -15.56
C TYR A 161 9.36 7.10 -14.23
N ALA A 162 10.59 7.29 -13.80
CA ALA A 162 10.87 7.82 -12.47
C ALA A 162 12.13 8.66 -12.47
N GLN A 163 12.17 9.62 -11.55
CA GLN A 163 13.34 10.48 -11.34
C GLN A 163 14.54 9.69 -10.83
N ASP A 164 14.28 8.71 -9.97
CA ASP A 164 15.30 7.91 -9.30
C ASP A 164 15.20 6.43 -9.63
N LYS A 165 16.26 5.72 -9.26
CA LYS A 165 16.34 4.28 -9.39
C LYS A 165 15.52 3.58 -8.32
N TRP A 166 14.54 2.79 -8.75
CA TRP A 166 13.72 1.94 -7.88
C TRP A 166 14.19 0.49 -7.91
N GLU A 167 14.17 -0.17 -6.78
CA GLU A 167 14.37 -1.62 -6.70
C GLU A 167 13.11 -2.35 -7.16
N LEU A 168 13.25 -3.43 -7.92
CA LEU A 168 12.14 -4.24 -8.39
C LEU A 168 12.11 -5.61 -7.72
N GLU A 169 10.94 -5.99 -7.24
CA GLU A 169 10.60 -7.36 -6.87
C GLU A 169 9.40 -7.83 -7.70
N ALA A 170 9.56 -8.95 -8.42
CA ALA A 170 8.48 -9.55 -9.19
C ALA A 170 8.11 -10.92 -8.63
N LYS A 171 6.82 -11.16 -8.44
CA LYS A 171 6.28 -12.43 -7.93
C LYS A 171 5.20 -12.96 -8.85
N GLY A 172 5.36 -14.18 -9.34
CA GLY A 172 4.30 -14.90 -10.03
C GLY A 172 3.34 -15.55 -9.03
N ILE A 173 2.04 -15.42 -9.26
CA ILE A 173 1.02 -16.09 -8.45
C ILE A 173 0.28 -17.09 -9.31
N GLU A 174 0.41 -18.36 -8.95
CA GLU A 174 -0.37 -19.46 -9.52
C GLU A 174 -1.42 -19.93 -8.53
N ARG A 175 -2.62 -20.22 -9.02
CA ARG A 175 -3.69 -20.81 -8.23
C ARG A 175 -3.85 -22.27 -8.67
N THR A 176 -3.39 -23.20 -7.83
CA THR A 176 -3.61 -24.63 -8.05
C THR A 176 -4.68 -25.10 -7.05
N GLY A 177 -5.91 -25.27 -7.52
CA GLY A 177 -7.05 -25.59 -6.66
C GLY A 177 -7.37 -24.49 -5.68
N THR A 178 -7.47 -24.80 -4.38
CA THR A 178 -7.74 -23.85 -3.29
C THR A 178 -6.49 -23.20 -2.70
N LYS A 179 -5.29 -23.65 -3.08
CA LYS A 179 -4.02 -23.13 -2.56
C LYS A 179 -3.42 -22.13 -3.54
N LYS A 180 -3.05 -20.95 -3.03
CA LYS A 180 -2.20 -19.99 -3.72
C LYS A 180 -0.75 -20.49 -3.59
N GLN A 181 -0.11 -20.90 -4.66
CA GLN A 181 1.34 -21.10 -4.67
C GLN A 181 2.00 -19.80 -5.10
N GLN A 182 2.87 -19.29 -4.27
CA GLN A 182 3.67 -18.11 -4.52
C GLN A 182 5.06 -18.56 -4.98
N LYS A 183 5.39 -18.31 -6.23
CA LYS A 183 6.77 -18.35 -6.72
C LYS A 183 7.31 -16.93 -6.58
N SER A 184 8.27 -16.71 -5.72
CA SER A 184 8.91 -15.41 -5.56
C SER A 184 10.28 -15.40 -6.19
N GLU A 185 10.56 -14.42 -7.01
CA GLU A 185 11.91 -14.07 -7.43
C GLU A 185 12.20 -12.62 -7.07
N THR A 186 13.27 -12.43 -6.31
CA THR A 186 13.82 -11.11 -6.09
C THR A 186 14.77 -10.80 -7.23
N ILE A 187 14.43 -9.82 -8.04
CA ILE A 187 15.28 -9.38 -9.12
C ILE A 187 16.10 -8.19 -8.63
N GLY A 188 17.22 -8.48 -7.99
CA GLY A 188 18.21 -7.47 -7.72
C GLY A 188 19.04 -7.17 -8.96
N THR A 189 19.30 -5.90 -9.24
CA THR A 189 20.56 -5.36 -9.78
C THR A 189 20.77 -5.13 -11.26
N SER A 190 20.01 -5.60 -12.21
CA SER A 190 20.19 -5.20 -13.61
C SER A 190 19.20 -4.12 -14.02
N ILE A 191 19.36 -2.92 -13.46
CA ILE A 191 18.54 -1.77 -13.85
C ILE A 191 19.36 -0.94 -14.81
N GLU A 192 18.84 -0.76 -16.01
CA GLU A 192 19.44 0.07 -17.06
C GLU A 192 18.62 1.34 -17.20
N GLN A 193 19.28 2.48 -17.23
CA GLN A 193 18.65 3.72 -17.61
C GLN A 193 18.77 3.90 -19.11
N VAL A 194 17.64 4.03 -19.79
CA VAL A 194 17.57 4.33 -21.21
C VAL A 194 16.78 5.61 -21.34
N GLU A 195 17.47 6.69 -21.68
CA GLU A 195 16.90 8.05 -21.62
C GLU A 195 16.41 8.36 -20.19
N ASP A 196 15.16 8.79 -20.01
CA ASP A 196 14.58 9.08 -18.70
C ASP A 196 13.76 7.91 -18.12
N VAL A 197 14.02 6.69 -18.60
CA VAL A 197 13.26 5.50 -18.23
C VAL A 197 14.18 4.43 -17.65
N TRP A 198 13.79 3.88 -16.52
CA TRP A 198 14.48 2.76 -15.90
C TRP A 198 13.89 1.44 -16.40
N ARG A 199 14.72 0.61 -17.00
CA ARG A 199 14.35 -0.71 -17.48
C ARG A 199 14.88 -1.77 -16.52
N MET A 200 14.00 -2.65 -16.11
CA MET A 200 14.30 -3.75 -15.21
C MET A 200 13.87 -5.07 -15.86
N PRO A 201 14.82 -5.89 -16.33
CA PRO A 201 14.48 -7.19 -16.90
C PRO A 201 13.96 -8.15 -15.82
N ILE A 202 12.86 -8.82 -16.07
CA ILE A 202 12.34 -9.88 -15.21
C ILE A 202 13.12 -11.15 -15.56
N LYS A 203 14.02 -11.57 -14.66
CA LYS A 203 14.87 -12.74 -14.86
C LYS A 203 14.07 -14.04 -14.75
N PRO A 204 14.49 -15.10 -15.46
CA PRO A 204 13.98 -16.44 -15.22
C PRO A 204 14.22 -16.89 -13.79
N ASP A 205 13.38 -17.81 -13.31
CA ASP A 205 13.58 -18.47 -12.02
C ASP A 205 15.02 -19.01 -11.88
N SER A 206 15.68 -18.66 -10.80
CA SER A 206 17.07 -19.03 -10.53
C SER A 206 17.29 -20.56 -10.48
N ILE A 207 16.26 -21.30 -10.09
CA ILE A 207 16.30 -22.76 -9.94
C ILE A 207 15.89 -23.44 -11.25
N SER A 208 14.73 -23.11 -11.77
CA SER A 208 14.15 -23.79 -12.94
C SER A 208 14.67 -23.27 -14.27
N LYS A 209 15.33 -22.10 -14.30
CA LYS A 209 15.74 -21.39 -15.52
C LYS A 209 14.58 -21.11 -16.51
N GLN A 210 13.35 -21.28 -16.06
CA GLN A 210 12.14 -21.04 -16.85
C GLN A 210 11.72 -19.58 -16.73
N PRO A 211 11.14 -18.99 -17.80
CA PRO A 211 10.51 -17.68 -17.69
C PRO A 211 9.47 -17.66 -16.58
N MET A 212 9.31 -16.52 -15.92
CA MET A 212 8.29 -16.36 -14.89
C MET A 212 6.90 -16.45 -15.51
N LYS A 213 6.29 -17.64 -15.41
CA LYS A 213 4.94 -17.92 -15.91
C LYS A 213 3.95 -17.86 -14.78
N SER A 214 2.91 -17.04 -14.91
CA SER A 214 1.83 -16.98 -13.93
C SER A 214 0.57 -16.36 -14.53
N ARG A 215 -0.57 -16.58 -13.88
CA ARG A 215 -1.81 -15.86 -14.23
C ARG A 215 -1.81 -14.40 -13.76
N TYR A 216 -1.06 -14.12 -12.71
CA TYR A 216 -0.91 -12.79 -12.14
C TYR A 216 0.56 -12.56 -11.84
N LEU A 217 1.05 -11.42 -12.21
CA LEU A 217 2.36 -10.94 -11.81
C LEU A 217 2.17 -9.79 -10.81
N LEU A 218 2.77 -9.92 -9.64
CA LEU A 218 2.91 -8.81 -8.72
C LEU A 218 4.27 -8.18 -8.97
N ALA A 219 4.28 -6.91 -9.33
CA ALA A 219 5.47 -6.11 -9.47
C ALA A 219 5.50 -5.09 -8.32
N LYS A 220 6.47 -5.22 -7.42
CA LYS A 220 6.72 -4.28 -6.34
C LYS A 220 7.94 -3.46 -6.68
N LEU A 221 7.78 -2.15 -6.68
CA LEU A 221 8.86 -1.18 -6.78
C LEU A 221 9.09 -0.59 -5.40
N THR A 222 10.35 -0.46 -5.01
CA THR A 222 10.74 0.10 -3.72
C THR A 222 11.80 1.16 -3.94
N LEU A 223 11.57 2.36 -3.40
CA LEU A 223 12.57 3.42 -3.34
C LEU A 223 13.21 3.40 -1.94
N ASP A 224 14.53 3.34 -1.88
CA ASP A 224 15.26 3.43 -0.62
C ASP A 224 15.18 4.85 -0.05
N GLY A 225 14.90 4.98 1.24
CA GLY A 225 14.40 6.19 1.87
C GLY A 225 15.36 7.37 2.03
N ASN A 226 16.60 7.27 1.61
CA ASN A 226 17.59 8.34 1.82
C ASN A 226 17.67 9.32 0.64
N VAL A 227 16.61 10.09 0.41
CA VAL A 227 16.65 11.17 -0.57
C VAL A 227 16.28 12.50 0.09
N ASP A 228 17.13 13.51 -0.09
CA ASP A 228 16.93 14.86 0.42
C ASP A 228 15.99 15.70 -0.47
N TYR A 229 15.36 15.04 -1.45
CA TYR A 229 14.44 15.66 -2.40
C TYR A 229 13.25 14.75 -2.69
N MET A 230 12.19 15.32 -3.24
CA MET A 230 11.00 14.58 -3.63
C MET A 230 11.29 13.73 -4.87
N SER A 231 11.36 12.40 -4.70
CA SER A 231 11.44 11.46 -5.81
C SER A 231 10.04 11.18 -6.37
N VAL A 232 9.90 11.26 -7.68
CA VAL A 232 8.60 11.08 -8.35
C VAL A 232 8.63 9.86 -9.26
N LEU A 233 7.66 8.98 -9.05
CA LEU A 233 7.34 7.89 -9.97
C LEU A 233 6.15 8.32 -10.85
N TYR A 234 6.42 8.61 -12.12
CA TYR A 234 5.41 9.10 -13.07
C TYR A 234 4.54 7.98 -13.64
N GLY A 235 5.10 6.79 -13.79
CA GLY A 235 4.36 5.67 -14.35
C GLY A 235 5.15 4.37 -14.37
N ILE A 236 4.41 3.29 -14.58
CA ILE A 236 4.94 1.94 -14.66
C ILE A 236 4.35 1.28 -15.90
N ALA A 237 5.21 0.63 -16.69
CA ALA A 237 4.79 -0.24 -17.77
C ALA A 237 5.42 -1.62 -17.62
N VAL A 238 4.66 -2.65 -17.90
CA VAL A 238 5.13 -4.03 -17.84
C VAL A 238 5.02 -4.66 -19.21
N THR A 239 6.15 -5.12 -19.73
CA THR A 239 6.16 -5.90 -20.97
C THR A 239 5.92 -7.36 -20.64
N VAL A 240 4.90 -7.94 -21.24
CA VAL A 240 4.54 -9.34 -21.10
C VAL A 240 4.47 -9.96 -22.47
N SER A 241 4.84 -11.23 -22.56
CA SER A 241 4.58 -12.05 -23.76
C SER A 241 3.59 -13.15 -23.42
N ASP A 242 2.72 -13.46 -24.36
CA ASP A 242 1.82 -14.59 -24.21
C ASP A 242 2.62 -15.89 -24.16
N SER A 243 2.27 -16.78 -23.25
CA SER A 243 2.81 -18.12 -23.28
C SER A 243 2.11 -18.89 -24.41
N PRO A 244 2.82 -19.43 -25.39
CA PRO A 244 2.17 -20.30 -26.38
C PRO A 244 1.44 -21.39 -25.62
N GLN A 245 0.12 -21.47 -25.80
CA GLN A 245 -0.65 -22.59 -25.31
C GLN A 245 -0.09 -23.82 -26.00
N ASN A 246 0.35 -24.81 -25.25
CA ASN A 246 0.60 -26.10 -25.82
C ASN A 246 -0.73 -26.57 -26.41
N PRO A 247 -0.82 -26.82 -27.74
CA PRO A 247 -1.99 -27.44 -28.27
C PRO A 247 -2.15 -28.79 -27.54
N THR A 248 -3.24 -28.90 -26.80
CA THR A 248 -3.62 -30.16 -26.15
C THR A 248 -3.59 -31.25 -27.18
N LYS A 249 -2.65 -32.20 -27.01
CA LYS A 249 -2.72 -33.50 -27.71
C LYS A 249 -3.92 -34.27 -27.20
#